data_a2bc59efc1b0949f1d8927169d7e4e21
#
_entry.id   a2bc59efc1b0949f1d8927169d7e4e21
#
_cell.length_a   1.000
_cell.length_b   1.000
_cell.length_c   1.000
_cell.angle_alpha   90.00
_cell.angle_beta   90.00
_cell.angle_gamma   90.00
#
_symmetry.space_group_name_H-M   'P 1'
#
loop_
_entity.id
_entity.type
_entity.pdbx_description
1 polymer ?
#
loop_
_entity_poly.entity_id
_entity_poly.type
_entity_poly.pdbx_seq_one_letter_code
_entity_poly.pdbx_strand_id
1 'polypeptide(L)'
;MREEPFGRVITAMVTPFAEDGSVNYEVAEKLAAHLVDHGSDGLVVCGTTGESPTLSWSEEYELFKVVKQAVGDRAKIIAGTGSNSTTEAIEATVKAAKLNLDGSLQVVPYYNKPPQAGLYEHFKAIAEACPDLPMMLYNVPGRTSCNLEAETVANLAQISNIVAIKEASGNLEQACKIRCLTPANFAIYSGEDALTLPMMTVGSSGVVSVASHLVGKQMQSMIAAFHNGDNQQATKIQLQLFPLFQALFMTTNPIPVKTALRLQGWQVGKLRTPLCELQLDLLEKLKLILPELNLI
;
A
#
# COMPACT_ATOMS: atom_id res chain seq x y z
N MET A 1 -16.26 -17.79 1.00
CA MET A 1 -15.11 -17.07 0.42
C MET A 1 -14.84 -15.90 1.34
N ARG A 2 -13.58 -15.53 1.57
CA ARG A 2 -13.27 -14.33 2.35
C ARG A 2 -13.63 -13.11 1.53
N GLU A 3 -14.09 -12.06 2.18
CA GLU A 3 -14.31 -10.79 1.51
C GLU A 3 -12.97 -10.16 1.15
N GLU A 4 -12.84 -9.66 -0.05
CA GLU A 4 -11.67 -8.95 -0.57
C GLU A 4 -12.13 -7.53 -0.94
N PRO A 5 -12.38 -6.66 0.06
CA PRO A 5 -13.04 -5.37 -0.17
C PRO A 5 -12.31 -4.48 -1.18
N PHE A 6 -11.00 -4.70 -1.35
CA PHE A 6 -10.13 -3.91 -2.22
C PHE A 6 -9.42 -4.74 -3.30
N GLY A 7 -9.80 -6.02 -3.47
CA GLY A 7 -9.11 -6.97 -4.35
C GLY A 7 -7.93 -7.65 -3.66
N ARG A 8 -7.04 -8.27 -4.43
CA ARG A 8 -5.93 -9.11 -3.92
C ARG A 8 -4.57 -8.44 -4.05
N VAL A 9 -4.33 -7.76 -5.17
CA VAL A 9 -3.09 -7.01 -5.42
C VAL A 9 -3.44 -5.53 -5.46
N ILE A 10 -3.04 -4.81 -4.42
CA ILE A 10 -3.25 -3.38 -4.29
C ILE A 10 -1.89 -2.70 -4.45
N THR A 11 -1.72 -1.85 -5.46
CA THR A 11 -0.44 -1.15 -5.64
C THR A 11 -0.40 0.12 -4.81
N ALA A 12 0.60 0.23 -3.92
CA ALA A 12 0.92 1.49 -3.25
C ALA A 12 1.64 2.40 -4.25
N MET A 13 0.87 3.18 -5.01
CA MET A 13 1.32 3.90 -6.18
C MET A 13 2.32 5.02 -5.82
N VAL A 14 3.42 5.13 -6.59
CA VAL A 14 4.34 6.28 -6.52
C VAL A 14 3.67 7.54 -7.04
N THR A 15 4.07 8.70 -6.53
CA THR A 15 3.68 10.00 -7.09
C THR A 15 4.73 10.44 -8.11
N PRO A 16 4.35 10.58 -9.39
CA PRO A 16 5.24 11.16 -10.40
C PRO A 16 5.44 12.67 -10.17
N PHE A 17 6.67 13.12 -10.31
CA PHE A 17 7.03 14.55 -10.28
C PHE A 17 7.62 15.01 -11.61
N ALA A 18 7.40 16.26 -11.95
CA ALA A 18 8.07 16.94 -13.06
C ALA A 18 9.51 17.36 -12.67
N GLU A 19 10.27 17.89 -13.61
CA GLU A 19 11.66 18.32 -13.36
C GLU A 19 11.78 19.44 -12.33
N ASP A 20 10.77 20.30 -12.25
CA ASP A 20 10.68 21.39 -11.27
C ASP A 20 10.20 20.94 -9.88
N GLY A 21 9.90 19.63 -9.71
CA GLY A 21 9.42 19.04 -8.47
C GLY A 21 7.91 19.18 -8.26
N SER A 22 7.15 19.76 -9.17
CA SER A 22 5.69 19.76 -9.13
C SER A 22 5.14 18.35 -9.42
N VAL A 23 3.90 18.05 -8.99
CA VAL A 23 3.25 16.77 -9.30
C VAL A 23 2.96 16.69 -10.80
N ASN A 24 3.37 15.59 -11.44
CA ASN A 24 3.08 15.32 -12.83
C ASN A 24 1.80 14.48 -12.95
N TYR A 25 0.66 15.18 -13.00
CA TYR A 25 -0.66 14.54 -13.04
C TYR A 25 -0.89 13.72 -14.31
N GLU A 26 -0.34 14.15 -15.46
CA GLU A 26 -0.48 13.41 -16.73
C GLU A 26 0.22 12.04 -16.65
N VAL A 27 1.41 11.99 -16.06
CA VAL A 27 2.12 10.72 -15.86
C VAL A 27 1.43 9.90 -14.77
N ALA A 28 0.86 10.52 -13.73
CA ALA A 28 0.10 9.82 -12.70
C ALA A 28 -1.13 9.11 -13.29
N GLU A 29 -1.87 9.78 -14.19
CA GLU A 29 -3.00 9.20 -14.94
C GLU A 29 -2.57 7.97 -15.75
N LYS A 30 -1.52 8.10 -16.56
CA LYS A 30 -1.01 7.02 -17.41
C LYS A 30 -0.48 5.86 -16.57
N LEU A 31 0.23 6.14 -15.48
CA LEU A 31 0.76 5.12 -14.59
C LEU A 31 -0.38 4.36 -13.88
N ALA A 32 -1.40 5.06 -13.39
CA ALA A 32 -2.55 4.44 -12.74
C ALA A 32 -3.27 3.45 -13.68
N ALA A 33 -3.55 3.87 -14.92
CA ALA A 33 -4.15 3.02 -15.93
C ALA A 33 -3.27 1.80 -16.24
N HIS A 34 -1.96 2.02 -16.42
CA HIS A 34 -0.99 0.94 -16.66
C HIS A 34 -0.96 -0.08 -15.51
N LEU A 35 -0.94 0.36 -14.26
CA LEU A 35 -0.89 -0.54 -13.10
C LEU A 35 -2.13 -1.44 -13.04
N VAL A 36 -3.32 -0.90 -13.34
CA VAL A 36 -4.56 -1.67 -13.39
C VAL A 36 -4.52 -2.68 -14.54
N ASP A 37 -4.09 -2.29 -15.73
CA ASP A 37 -3.97 -3.17 -16.90
C ASP A 37 -2.89 -4.26 -16.69
N HIS A 38 -2.02 -4.09 -15.69
CA HIS A 38 -0.95 -5.01 -15.34
C HIS A 38 -1.13 -5.73 -13.99
N GLY A 39 -2.37 -5.81 -13.51
CA GLY A 39 -2.74 -6.73 -12.44
C GLY A 39 -2.99 -6.09 -11.07
N SER A 40 -3.16 -4.77 -11.00
CA SER A 40 -3.61 -4.11 -9.77
C SER A 40 -5.13 -4.13 -9.69
N ASP A 41 -5.68 -4.77 -8.65
CA ASP A 41 -7.12 -4.71 -8.33
C ASP A 41 -7.50 -3.39 -7.63
N GLY A 42 -6.50 -2.76 -7.02
CA GLY A 42 -6.66 -1.48 -6.34
C GLY A 42 -5.37 -0.66 -6.32
N LEU A 43 -5.50 0.63 -6.06
CA LEU A 43 -4.39 1.57 -5.92
C LEU A 43 -4.52 2.32 -4.59
N VAL A 44 -3.46 2.32 -3.79
CA VAL A 44 -3.31 3.28 -2.69
C VAL A 44 -2.62 4.51 -3.25
N VAL A 45 -3.30 5.63 -3.21
CA VAL A 45 -2.79 6.93 -3.68
C VAL A 45 -2.40 7.78 -2.47
N CYS A 46 -1.29 8.48 -2.55
CA CYS A 46 -0.73 9.31 -1.46
C CYS A 46 -0.48 8.52 -0.15
N GLY A 47 -0.03 7.26 -0.26
CA GLY A 47 0.55 6.54 0.86
C GLY A 47 2.04 6.87 1.03
N THR A 48 2.75 6.08 1.84
CA THR A 48 4.21 6.21 2.04
C THR A 48 4.99 6.16 0.72
N THR A 49 4.64 5.20 -0.15
CA THR A 49 5.27 5.05 -1.47
C THR A 49 4.96 6.22 -2.39
N GLY A 50 3.81 6.88 -2.19
CA GLY A 50 3.40 8.09 -2.91
C GLY A 50 4.02 9.38 -2.35
N GLU A 51 4.98 9.29 -1.42
CA GLU A 51 5.66 10.44 -0.81
C GLU A 51 4.72 11.47 -0.15
N SER A 52 3.60 10.99 0.43
CA SER A 52 2.58 11.83 1.08
C SER A 52 3.15 12.89 2.04
N PRO A 53 4.18 12.61 2.88
CA PRO A 53 4.73 13.64 3.78
C PRO A 53 5.30 14.88 3.08
N THR A 54 5.54 14.83 1.78
CA THR A 54 6.08 15.95 1.00
C THR A 54 5.08 16.55 0.01
N LEU A 55 3.85 16.05 0.04
CA LEU A 55 2.73 16.58 -0.73
C LEU A 55 1.92 17.58 0.11
N SER A 56 1.42 18.61 -0.53
CA SER A 56 0.37 19.43 0.05
C SER A 56 -0.98 18.73 -0.07
N TRP A 57 -1.92 19.03 0.82
CA TRP A 57 -3.29 18.51 0.74
C TRP A 57 -3.96 18.79 -0.61
N SER A 58 -3.66 19.92 -1.23
CA SER A 58 -4.19 20.24 -2.57
C SER A 58 -3.64 19.33 -3.65
N GLU A 59 -2.36 18.96 -3.58
CA GLU A 59 -1.75 18.00 -4.51
C GLU A 59 -2.34 16.60 -4.33
N GLU A 60 -2.54 16.17 -3.08
CA GLU A 60 -3.14 14.86 -2.79
C GLU A 60 -4.57 14.76 -3.30
N TYR A 61 -5.41 15.78 -3.06
CA TYR A 61 -6.79 15.77 -3.56
C TYR A 61 -6.87 15.78 -5.07
N GLU A 62 -5.98 16.48 -5.74
CA GLU A 62 -5.93 16.47 -7.20
C GLU A 62 -5.45 15.10 -7.72
N LEU A 63 -4.47 14.46 -7.06
CA LEU A 63 -4.05 13.10 -7.38
C LEU A 63 -5.20 12.09 -7.22
N PHE A 64 -5.99 12.16 -6.14
CA PHE A 64 -7.15 11.29 -5.97
C PHE A 64 -8.14 11.42 -7.12
N LYS A 65 -8.45 12.64 -7.56
CA LYS A 65 -9.36 12.90 -8.69
C LYS A 65 -8.82 12.35 -10.01
N VAL A 66 -7.56 12.69 -10.33
CA VAL A 66 -6.91 12.28 -11.58
C VAL A 66 -6.84 10.76 -11.67
N VAL A 67 -6.42 10.09 -10.60
CA VAL A 67 -6.35 8.63 -10.56
C VAL A 67 -7.74 8.01 -10.64
N LYS A 68 -8.75 8.53 -9.91
CA LYS A 68 -10.13 8.00 -10.00
C LYS A 68 -10.72 8.19 -11.41
N GLN A 69 -10.45 9.31 -12.07
CA GLN A 69 -10.88 9.53 -13.45
C GLN A 69 -10.20 8.58 -14.45
N ALA A 70 -8.89 8.37 -14.31
CA ALA A 70 -8.11 7.48 -15.18
C ALA A 70 -8.55 6.01 -15.07
N VAL A 71 -8.86 5.57 -13.86
CA VAL A 71 -9.16 4.17 -13.55
C VAL A 71 -10.65 3.86 -13.66
N GLY A 72 -11.51 4.79 -13.27
CA GLY A 72 -12.95 4.57 -13.20
C GLY A 72 -13.32 3.45 -12.23
N ASP A 73 -14.14 2.51 -12.69
CA ASP A 73 -14.58 1.35 -11.90
C ASP A 73 -13.75 0.09 -12.16
N ARG A 74 -12.62 0.21 -12.90
CA ARG A 74 -11.75 -0.93 -13.23
C ARG A 74 -10.94 -1.43 -12.03
N ALA A 75 -10.70 -0.58 -11.04
CA ALA A 75 -9.98 -0.92 -9.82
C ALA A 75 -10.42 -0.04 -8.65
N LYS A 76 -10.12 -0.50 -7.43
CA LYS A 76 -10.43 0.22 -6.19
C LYS A 76 -9.42 1.33 -5.93
N ILE A 77 -9.89 2.54 -5.60
CA ILE A 77 -9.02 3.68 -5.24
C ILE A 77 -9.13 3.95 -3.75
N ILE A 78 -7.98 3.84 -3.08
CA ILE A 78 -7.83 3.98 -1.63
C ILE A 78 -6.97 5.20 -1.35
N ALA A 79 -7.53 6.21 -0.69
CA ALA A 79 -6.82 7.43 -0.34
C ALA A 79 -5.95 7.23 0.90
N GLY A 80 -4.68 7.59 0.85
CA GLY A 80 -3.83 7.72 2.02
C GLY A 80 -4.17 9.03 2.75
N THR A 81 -4.96 8.96 3.82
CA THR A 81 -5.42 10.14 4.57
C THR A 81 -5.05 10.09 6.05
N GLY A 82 -4.24 9.09 6.44
CA GLY A 82 -3.78 8.95 7.82
C GLY A 82 -2.77 10.04 8.21
N SER A 83 -2.89 10.54 9.44
CA SER A 83 -1.97 11.49 10.07
C SER A 83 -1.70 11.08 11.52
N ASN A 84 -0.64 11.62 12.12
CA ASN A 84 -0.41 11.51 13.57
C ASN A 84 -1.24 12.51 14.40
N SER A 85 -2.04 13.34 13.73
CA SER A 85 -3.07 14.21 14.29
C SER A 85 -4.46 13.67 13.95
N THR A 86 -5.27 13.36 14.95
CA THR A 86 -6.65 12.87 14.74
C THR A 86 -7.49 13.87 13.95
N THR A 87 -7.37 15.16 14.26
CA THR A 87 -8.11 16.23 13.57
C THR A 87 -7.75 16.29 12.09
N GLU A 88 -6.45 16.27 11.76
CA GLU A 88 -6.00 16.27 10.35
C GLU A 88 -6.46 15.03 9.61
N ALA A 89 -6.35 13.84 10.22
CA ALA A 89 -6.80 12.59 9.61
C ALA A 89 -8.32 12.63 9.33
N ILE A 90 -9.13 13.16 10.24
CA ILE A 90 -10.57 13.36 10.04
C ILE A 90 -10.82 14.31 8.86
N GLU A 91 -10.21 15.50 8.88
CA GLU A 91 -10.40 16.50 7.83
C GLU A 91 -10.02 15.97 6.45
N ALA A 92 -8.87 15.28 6.35
CA ALA A 92 -8.40 14.67 5.13
C ALA A 92 -9.38 13.59 4.62
N THR A 93 -9.83 12.70 5.54
CA THR A 93 -10.72 11.60 5.18
C THR A 93 -12.10 12.09 4.77
N VAL A 94 -12.68 13.07 5.47
CA VAL A 94 -13.96 13.71 5.12
C VAL A 94 -13.91 14.37 3.74
N LYS A 95 -12.78 15.00 3.39
CA LYS A 95 -12.61 15.57 2.05
C LYS A 95 -12.48 14.49 0.99
N ALA A 96 -11.68 13.44 1.24
CA ALA A 96 -11.50 12.32 0.31
C ALA A 96 -12.83 11.57 0.07
N ALA A 97 -13.65 11.40 1.10
CA ALA A 97 -14.96 10.76 0.99
C ALA A 97 -15.89 11.43 -0.04
N LYS A 98 -15.76 12.76 -0.25
CA LYS A 98 -16.56 13.51 -1.26
C LYS A 98 -16.16 13.19 -2.70
N LEU A 99 -15.09 12.47 -2.93
CA LEU A 99 -14.59 12.08 -4.26
C LEU A 99 -15.11 10.71 -4.71
N ASN A 100 -16.01 10.08 -3.95
CA ASN A 100 -16.53 8.73 -4.22
C ASN A 100 -15.42 7.70 -4.42
N LEU A 101 -14.42 7.73 -3.55
CA LEU A 101 -13.36 6.74 -3.51
C LEU A 101 -13.83 5.46 -2.82
N ASP A 102 -13.11 4.37 -3.06
CA ASP A 102 -13.50 3.05 -2.58
C ASP A 102 -13.04 2.79 -1.12
N GLY A 103 -12.13 3.61 -0.59
CA GLY A 103 -11.68 3.50 0.79
C GLY A 103 -10.61 4.51 1.19
N SER A 104 -10.22 4.43 2.46
CA SER A 104 -9.10 5.18 3.03
C SER A 104 -8.09 4.28 3.71
N LEU A 105 -6.79 4.63 3.61
CA LEU A 105 -5.69 3.99 4.33
C LEU A 105 -5.26 4.89 5.48
N GLN A 106 -5.34 4.37 6.72
CA GLN A 106 -5.08 5.10 7.95
C GLN A 106 -3.83 4.55 8.63
N VAL A 107 -2.72 5.25 8.49
CA VAL A 107 -1.46 4.85 9.14
C VAL A 107 -1.53 5.08 10.65
N VAL A 108 -0.95 4.16 11.42
CA VAL A 108 -0.73 4.36 12.86
C VAL A 108 0.00 5.69 13.09
N PRO A 109 -0.47 6.54 14.04
CA PRO A 109 0.22 7.77 14.39
C PRO A 109 1.71 7.55 14.64
N TYR A 110 2.52 8.24 13.85
CA TYR A 110 3.98 8.22 13.89
C TYR A 110 4.50 9.35 14.78
N TYR A 111 5.71 9.20 15.34
CA TYR A 111 6.42 10.18 16.14
C TYR A 111 5.87 10.36 17.59
N ASN A 112 4.59 10.67 17.76
CA ASN A 112 3.96 10.94 19.07
C ASN A 112 3.61 9.70 19.91
N LYS A 113 3.69 8.47 19.32
CA LYS A 113 3.61 7.16 20.00
C LYS A 113 2.45 7.03 20.99
N PRO A 114 1.19 7.17 20.57
CA PRO A 114 0.07 7.01 21.48
C PRO A 114 -0.02 5.58 22.04
N PRO A 115 -0.50 5.38 23.28
CA PRO A 115 -0.79 4.07 23.82
C PRO A 115 -1.97 3.42 23.09
N GLN A 116 -2.21 2.10 23.26
CA GLN A 116 -3.25 1.36 22.56
C GLN A 116 -4.65 1.98 22.71
N ALA A 117 -5.00 2.49 23.89
CA ALA A 117 -6.25 3.21 24.10
C ALA A 117 -6.34 4.48 23.21
N GLY A 118 -5.25 5.23 23.09
CA GLY A 118 -5.18 6.41 22.21
C GLY A 118 -5.27 6.02 20.71
N LEU A 119 -4.67 4.92 20.31
CA LEU A 119 -4.80 4.37 18.94
C LEU A 119 -6.25 3.97 18.65
N TYR A 120 -6.92 3.30 19.59
CA TYR A 120 -8.33 2.96 19.45
C TYR A 120 -9.21 4.20 19.25
N GLU A 121 -9.10 5.20 20.12
CA GLU A 121 -9.89 6.45 20.02
C GLU A 121 -9.57 7.22 18.72
N HIS A 122 -8.31 7.24 18.29
CA HIS A 122 -7.90 7.87 17.03
C HIS A 122 -8.63 7.27 15.83
N PHE A 123 -8.53 5.95 15.62
CA PHE A 123 -9.13 5.29 14.47
C PHE A 123 -10.67 5.26 14.55
N LYS A 124 -11.23 5.11 15.76
CA LYS A 124 -12.67 5.21 15.99
C LYS A 124 -13.21 6.57 15.58
N ALA A 125 -12.58 7.66 16.01
CA ALA A 125 -13.03 9.01 15.67
C ALA A 125 -13.00 9.27 14.15
N ILE A 126 -11.99 8.76 13.43
CA ILE A 126 -11.91 8.86 11.96
C ILE A 126 -13.02 8.05 11.30
N ALA A 127 -13.27 6.83 11.78
CA ALA A 127 -14.32 5.96 11.26
C ALA A 127 -15.71 6.55 11.45
N GLU A 128 -15.99 7.10 12.65
CA GLU A 128 -17.26 7.76 12.97
C GLU A 128 -17.51 9.03 12.14
N ALA A 129 -16.45 9.75 11.76
CA ALA A 129 -16.57 10.94 10.92
C ALA A 129 -16.89 10.62 9.43
N CYS A 130 -16.63 9.40 8.99
CA CYS A 130 -16.85 8.95 7.60
C CYS A 130 -17.47 7.54 7.57
N PRO A 131 -18.70 7.34 8.09
CA PRO A 131 -19.26 6.00 8.30
C PRO A 131 -19.48 5.20 7.00
N ASP A 132 -19.65 5.87 5.88
CA ASP A 132 -19.89 5.26 4.58
C ASP A 132 -18.61 4.94 3.80
N LEU A 133 -17.43 5.41 4.26
CA LEU A 133 -16.16 5.16 3.60
C LEU A 133 -15.44 3.97 4.24
N PRO A 134 -15.20 2.86 3.52
CA PRO A 134 -14.41 1.76 4.02
C PRO A 134 -13.00 2.18 4.44
N MET A 135 -12.55 1.73 5.61
CA MET A 135 -11.26 2.08 6.19
C MET A 135 -10.36 0.85 6.26
N MET A 136 -9.11 1.02 5.81
CA MET A 136 -8.01 0.08 6.03
C MET A 136 -7.04 0.67 7.05
N LEU A 137 -6.86 0.01 8.18
CA LEU A 137 -5.81 0.32 9.14
C LEU A 137 -4.43 0.04 8.53
N TYR A 138 -3.40 0.77 8.94
CA TYR A 138 -2.04 0.51 8.47
C TYR A 138 -1.06 0.49 9.63
N ASN A 139 -0.59 -0.73 9.96
CA ASN A 139 0.42 -0.98 10.99
C ASN A 139 1.80 -1.15 10.36
N VAL A 140 2.75 -0.26 10.71
CA VAL A 140 4.13 -0.25 10.18
C VAL A 140 5.12 0.24 11.24
N PRO A 141 5.33 -0.52 12.32
CA PRO A 141 6.11 -0.07 13.49
C PRO A 141 7.55 0.32 13.15
N GLY A 142 8.13 -0.26 12.09
CA GLY A 142 9.46 0.15 11.60
C GLY A 142 9.54 1.60 11.11
N ARG A 143 8.40 2.24 10.80
CA ARG A 143 8.33 3.66 10.40
C ARG A 143 7.71 4.54 11.46
N THR A 144 6.71 4.03 12.17
CA THR A 144 5.95 4.81 13.15
C THR A 144 6.54 4.76 14.55
N SER A 145 7.40 3.79 14.84
CA SER A 145 7.87 3.45 16.19
C SER A 145 6.73 3.12 17.17
N CYS A 146 5.57 2.73 16.63
CA CYS A 146 4.38 2.41 17.41
C CYS A 146 3.68 1.21 16.73
N ASN A 147 3.45 0.14 17.50
CA ASN A 147 2.76 -1.06 17.00
C ASN A 147 1.28 -0.99 17.36
N LEU A 148 0.42 -1.35 16.41
CA LEU A 148 -1.00 -1.58 16.66
C LEU A 148 -1.18 -3.05 17.02
N GLU A 149 -1.47 -3.32 18.29
CA GLU A 149 -1.57 -4.69 18.82
C GLU A 149 -2.83 -5.40 18.33
N ALA A 150 -2.77 -6.74 18.27
CA ALA A 150 -3.85 -7.57 17.71
C ALA A 150 -5.19 -7.38 18.44
N GLU A 151 -5.15 -7.17 19.75
CA GLU A 151 -6.34 -6.93 20.58
C GLU A 151 -6.99 -5.58 20.24
N THR A 152 -6.18 -4.57 19.98
CA THR A 152 -6.67 -3.24 19.54
C THR A 152 -7.28 -3.32 18.14
N VAL A 153 -6.63 -4.06 17.22
CA VAL A 153 -7.20 -4.34 15.89
C VAL A 153 -8.54 -5.07 16.01
N ALA A 154 -8.64 -6.07 16.88
CA ALA A 154 -9.87 -6.84 17.08
C ALA A 154 -11.03 -5.96 17.57
N ASN A 155 -10.76 -5.01 18.48
CA ASN A 155 -11.75 -4.04 18.95
C ASN A 155 -12.17 -3.09 17.84
N LEU A 156 -11.21 -2.58 17.04
CA LEU A 156 -11.47 -1.70 15.90
C LEU A 156 -12.26 -2.41 14.80
N ALA A 157 -12.02 -3.69 14.57
CA ALA A 157 -12.73 -4.50 13.58
C ALA A 157 -14.23 -4.72 13.91
N GLN A 158 -14.71 -4.31 15.09
CA GLN A 158 -16.13 -4.28 15.42
C GLN A 158 -16.84 -3.04 14.87
N ILE A 159 -16.09 -2.02 14.42
CA ILE A 159 -16.62 -0.81 13.80
C ILE A 159 -16.87 -1.12 12.33
N SER A 160 -18.12 -0.98 11.88
CA SER A 160 -18.62 -1.54 10.62
C SER A 160 -17.85 -1.11 9.36
N ASN A 161 -17.33 0.10 9.33
CA ASN A 161 -16.56 0.62 8.18
C ASN A 161 -15.04 0.44 8.33
N ILE A 162 -14.54 -0.12 9.43
CA ILE A 162 -13.14 -0.58 9.53
C ILE A 162 -13.09 -2.02 9.03
N VAL A 163 -12.80 -2.19 7.73
CA VAL A 163 -12.96 -3.47 7.01
C VAL A 163 -11.67 -4.25 6.81
N ALA A 164 -10.52 -3.60 7.00
CA ALA A 164 -9.23 -4.22 6.70
C ALA A 164 -8.07 -3.65 7.52
N ILE A 165 -6.96 -4.41 7.51
CA ILE A 165 -5.65 -3.94 7.94
C ILE A 165 -4.58 -4.27 6.89
N LYS A 166 -3.71 -3.30 6.59
CA LYS A 166 -2.38 -3.50 6.00
C LYS A 166 -1.40 -3.75 7.14
N GLU A 167 -0.98 -5.00 7.29
CA GLU A 167 -0.03 -5.43 8.33
C GLU A 167 1.39 -5.47 7.75
N ALA A 168 2.24 -4.58 8.24
CA ALA A 168 3.62 -4.41 7.81
C ALA A 168 4.62 -4.38 8.99
N SER A 169 4.32 -5.14 10.04
CA SER A 169 5.25 -5.32 11.16
C SER A 169 6.35 -6.35 10.88
N GLY A 170 6.19 -7.17 9.83
CA GLY A 170 7.06 -8.33 9.57
C GLY A 170 6.81 -9.51 10.52
N ASN A 171 5.83 -9.43 11.42
CA ASN A 171 5.57 -10.41 12.45
C ASN A 171 4.39 -11.33 12.09
N LEU A 172 4.68 -12.55 11.61
CA LEU A 172 3.65 -13.53 11.27
C LEU A 172 2.83 -14.00 12.48
N GLU A 173 3.41 -14.03 13.67
CA GLU A 173 2.69 -14.35 14.90
C GLU A 173 1.60 -13.32 15.20
N GLN A 174 1.92 -12.02 15.02
CA GLN A 174 0.93 -10.96 15.15
C GLN A 174 -0.17 -11.09 14.08
N ALA A 175 0.18 -11.40 12.83
CA ALA A 175 -0.80 -11.63 11.79
C ALA A 175 -1.74 -12.80 12.12
N CYS A 176 -1.21 -13.91 12.68
CA CYS A 176 -2.02 -15.02 13.20
C CYS A 176 -2.96 -14.56 14.31
N LYS A 177 -2.48 -13.81 15.30
CA LYS A 177 -3.30 -13.29 16.40
C LYS A 177 -4.42 -12.40 15.88
N ILE A 178 -4.11 -11.47 14.95
CA ILE A 178 -5.13 -10.63 14.31
C ILE A 178 -6.19 -11.52 13.66
N ARG A 179 -5.79 -12.54 12.87
CA ARG A 179 -6.76 -13.44 12.22
C ARG A 179 -7.61 -14.20 13.21
N CYS A 180 -7.05 -14.66 14.32
CA CYS A 180 -7.79 -15.40 15.36
C CYS A 180 -8.82 -14.53 16.10
N LEU A 181 -8.54 -13.25 16.27
CA LEU A 181 -9.33 -12.32 17.08
C LEU A 181 -10.34 -11.49 16.26
N THR A 182 -10.19 -11.44 14.93
CA THR A 182 -11.05 -10.61 14.07
C THR A 182 -12.14 -11.44 13.37
N PRO A 183 -13.28 -10.82 13.02
CA PRO A 183 -14.32 -11.49 12.24
C PRO A 183 -13.79 -12.06 10.91
N ALA A 184 -14.46 -13.10 10.39
CA ALA A 184 -14.03 -13.78 9.16
C ALA A 184 -14.02 -12.87 7.92
N ASN A 185 -14.88 -11.85 7.90
CA ASN A 185 -14.96 -10.84 6.84
C ASN A 185 -13.98 -9.68 6.99
N PHE A 186 -13.27 -9.57 8.11
CA PHE A 186 -12.21 -8.57 8.25
C PHE A 186 -10.98 -8.99 7.41
N ALA A 187 -10.59 -8.15 6.45
CA ALA A 187 -9.50 -8.46 5.54
C ALA A 187 -8.12 -8.11 6.14
N ILE A 188 -7.14 -8.98 5.93
CA ILE A 188 -5.75 -8.73 6.28
C ILE A 188 -4.94 -8.69 4.99
N TYR A 189 -4.20 -7.61 4.76
CA TYR A 189 -3.29 -7.48 3.63
C TYR A 189 -1.84 -7.46 4.13
N SER A 190 -0.98 -8.20 3.46
CA SER A 190 0.46 -8.02 3.68
C SER A 190 0.88 -6.61 3.27
N GLY A 191 1.65 -5.93 4.11
CA GLY A 191 2.29 -4.67 3.75
C GLY A 191 3.70 -4.85 3.17
N GLU A 192 4.17 -6.11 3.07
CA GLU A 192 5.49 -6.49 2.59
C GLU A 192 5.38 -7.53 1.48
N ASP A 193 5.95 -7.24 0.31
CA ASP A 193 5.92 -8.11 -0.87
C ASP A 193 6.50 -9.49 -0.57
N ALA A 194 7.63 -9.54 0.14
CA ALA A 194 8.30 -10.79 0.51
C ALA A 194 7.48 -11.70 1.43
N LEU A 195 6.55 -11.12 2.20
CA LEU A 195 5.69 -11.86 3.12
C LEU A 195 4.29 -12.14 2.55
N THR A 196 4.03 -11.84 1.28
CA THR A 196 2.70 -12.05 0.67
C THR A 196 2.26 -13.51 0.82
N LEU A 197 3.01 -14.45 0.27
CA LEU A 197 2.64 -15.86 0.33
C LEU A 197 2.65 -16.43 1.76
N PRO A 198 3.66 -16.18 2.62
CA PRO A 198 3.60 -16.57 4.03
C PRO A 198 2.36 -16.06 4.77
N MET A 199 1.97 -14.81 4.57
CA MET A 199 0.77 -14.25 5.20
C MET A 199 -0.53 -14.85 4.66
N MET A 200 -0.57 -15.27 3.40
CA MET A 200 -1.73 -15.99 2.85
C MET A 200 -1.96 -17.31 3.55
N THR A 201 -0.92 -18.03 3.99
CA THR A 201 -1.05 -19.29 4.73
C THR A 201 -1.72 -19.10 6.10
N VAL A 202 -1.62 -17.90 6.69
CA VAL A 202 -2.27 -17.55 7.96
C VAL A 202 -3.56 -16.73 7.76
N GLY A 203 -4.00 -16.59 6.50
CA GLY A 203 -5.31 -16.04 6.19
C GLY A 203 -5.37 -14.61 5.74
N SER A 204 -4.29 -14.07 5.20
CA SER A 204 -4.31 -12.80 4.49
C SER A 204 -5.13 -12.89 3.19
N SER A 205 -5.78 -11.79 2.81
CA SER A 205 -6.56 -11.64 1.58
C SER A 205 -5.71 -11.32 0.36
N GLY A 206 -4.51 -10.76 0.57
CA GLY A 206 -3.62 -10.31 -0.49
C GLY A 206 -2.52 -9.41 0.03
N VAL A 207 -2.13 -8.43 -0.77
CA VAL A 207 -0.98 -7.54 -0.50
C VAL A 207 -1.26 -6.09 -0.91
N VAL A 208 -0.77 -5.15 -0.10
CA VAL A 208 -0.58 -3.76 -0.51
C VAL A 208 0.89 -3.59 -0.88
N SER A 209 1.17 -3.72 -2.15
CA SER A 209 2.46 -4.03 -2.77
C SER A 209 3.21 -2.79 -3.27
N VAL A 210 4.52 -2.87 -3.26
CA VAL A 210 5.43 -1.99 -4.01
C VAL A 210 5.87 -2.68 -5.31
N ALA A 211 6.18 -3.97 -5.26
CA ALA A 211 6.68 -4.73 -6.40
C ALA A 211 5.65 -4.85 -7.54
N SER A 212 4.36 -4.71 -7.25
CA SER A 212 3.29 -4.71 -8.26
C SER A 212 3.39 -3.59 -9.29
N HIS A 213 4.19 -2.55 -9.06
CA HIS A 213 4.55 -1.59 -10.12
C HIS A 213 5.23 -2.25 -11.31
N LEU A 214 5.96 -3.34 -11.08
CA LEU A 214 6.82 -3.99 -12.08
C LEU A 214 6.33 -5.40 -12.43
N VAL A 215 5.74 -6.12 -11.46
CA VAL A 215 5.42 -7.56 -11.56
C VAL A 215 3.99 -7.88 -11.09
N GLY A 216 3.04 -6.96 -11.26
CA GLY A 216 1.67 -7.12 -10.78
C GLY A 216 0.98 -8.38 -11.32
N LYS A 217 1.13 -8.71 -12.62
CA LYS A 217 0.59 -9.95 -13.22
C LYS A 217 1.17 -11.22 -12.60
N GLN A 218 2.49 -11.22 -12.32
CA GLN A 218 3.13 -12.35 -11.65
C GLN A 218 2.65 -12.50 -10.21
N MET A 219 2.44 -11.40 -9.49
CA MET A 219 1.85 -11.43 -8.15
C MET A 219 0.41 -11.95 -8.16
N GLN A 220 -0.41 -11.54 -9.13
CA GLN A 220 -1.75 -12.12 -9.32
C GLN A 220 -1.67 -13.64 -9.58
N SER A 221 -0.75 -14.06 -10.44
CA SER A 221 -0.56 -15.48 -10.75
C SER A 221 -0.13 -16.28 -9.50
N MET A 222 0.75 -15.73 -8.66
CA MET A 222 1.17 -16.34 -7.40
C MET A 222 -0.02 -16.53 -6.44
N ILE A 223 -0.81 -15.48 -6.26
CA ILE A 223 -1.97 -15.47 -5.38
C ILE A 223 -3.05 -16.44 -5.90
N ALA A 224 -3.31 -16.43 -7.21
CA ALA A 224 -4.26 -17.33 -7.84
C ALA A 224 -3.84 -18.81 -7.70
N ALA A 225 -2.55 -19.13 -7.91
CA ALA A 225 -2.03 -20.47 -7.70
C ALA A 225 -2.26 -20.97 -6.27
N PHE A 226 -1.97 -20.11 -5.26
CA PHE A 226 -2.23 -20.45 -3.86
C PHE A 226 -3.72 -20.72 -3.59
N HIS A 227 -4.63 -19.87 -4.07
CA HIS A 227 -6.08 -20.06 -3.89
C HIS A 227 -6.60 -21.31 -4.58
N ASN A 228 -6.00 -21.72 -5.69
CA ASN A 228 -6.34 -22.94 -6.41
C ASN A 228 -5.71 -24.20 -5.78
N GLY A 229 -4.96 -24.07 -4.68
CA GLY A 229 -4.29 -25.18 -4.00
C GLY A 229 -2.95 -25.59 -4.64
N ASP A 230 -2.49 -24.91 -5.71
CA ASP A 230 -1.19 -25.15 -6.33
C ASP A 230 -0.08 -24.41 -5.57
N ASN A 231 0.20 -24.92 -4.36
CA ASN A 231 1.21 -24.34 -3.48
C ASN A 231 2.63 -24.43 -4.09
N GLN A 232 2.88 -25.44 -4.93
CA GLN A 232 4.17 -25.59 -5.59
C GLN A 232 4.43 -24.46 -6.58
N GLN A 233 3.45 -24.14 -7.42
CA GLN A 233 3.54 -23.03 -8.38
C GLN A 233 3.57 -21.68 -7.64
N ALA A 234 2.76 -21.47 -6.60
CA ALA A 234 2.80 -20.26 -5.81
C ALA A 234 4.19 -20.02 -5.18
N THR A 235 4.78 -21.06 -4.58
CA THR A 235 6.13 -21.01 -4.00
C THR A 235 7.19 -20.72 -5.06
N LYS A 236 7.09 -21.36 -6.24
CA LYS A 236 8.01 -21.11 -7.34
C LYS A 236 8.02 -19.64 -7.76
N ILE A 237 6.83 -19.03 -7.93
CA ILE A 237 6.72 -17.62 -8.31
C ILE A 237 7.26 -16.71 -7.18
N GLN A 238 6.91 -17.00 -5.91
CA GLN A 238 7.42 -16.26 -4.76
C GLN A 238 8.96 -16.22 -4.74
N LEU A 239 9.60 -17.37 -4.92
CA LEU A 239 11.07 -17.48 -4.91
C LEU A 239 11.71 -16.83 -6.14
N GLN A 240 11.07 -16.89 -7.30
CA GLN A 240 11.52 -16.21 -8.51
C GLN A 240 11.50 -14.67 -8.34
N LEU A 241 10.48 -14.13 -7.66
CA LEU A 241 10.33 -12.69 -7.44
C LEU A 241 11.09 -12.17 -6.21
N PHE A 242 11.53 -13.06 -5.33
CA PHE A 242 12.14 -12.69 -4.05
C PHE A 242 13.36 -11.76 -4.18
N PRO A 243 14.30 -11.94 -5.14
CA PRO A 243 15.39 -10.99 -5.34
C PRO A 243 14.91 -9.56 -5.63
N LEU A 244 13.84 -9.41 -6.42
CA LEU A 244 13.23 -8.11 -6.68
C LEU A 244 12.61 -7.52 -5.41
N PHE A 245 11.88 -8.32 -4.63
CA PHE A 245 11.31 -7.87 -3.36
C PHE A 245 12.38 -7.31 -2.43
N GLN A 246 13.52 -7.99 -2.30
CA GLN A 246 14.65 -7.50 -1.53
C GLN A 246 15.27 -6.22 -2.12
N ALA A 247 15.43 -6.16 -3.44
CA ALA A 247 16.02 -5.00 -4.10
C ALA A 247 15.18 -3.73 -3.94
N LEU A 248 13.85 -3.85 -3.95
CA LEU A 248 12.95 -2.70 -3.77
C LEU A 248 12.94 -2.14 -2.34
N PHE A 249 13.52 -2.86 -1.38
CA PHE A 249 13.67 -2.45 0.03
C PHE A 249 15.13 -2.42 0.50
N MET A 250 16.11 -2.46 -0.41
CA MET A 250 17.54 -2.37 -0.06
C MET A 250 17.94 -1.00 0.52
N THR A 251 17.10 0.00 0.32
CA THR A 251 17.10 1.29 1.01
C THR A 251 15.65 1.76 1.17
N THR A 252 15.45 2.97 1.68
CA THR A 252 14.12 3.52 1.95
C THR A 252 13.23 3.52 0.71
N ASN A 253 12.09 2.78 0.76
CA ASN A 253 11.01 2.90 -0.22
C ASN A 253 10.40 4.33 -0.14
N PRO A 254 10.19 5.03 -1.30
CA PRO A 254 10.11 4.52 -2.68
C PRO A 254 11.36 4.71 -3.55
N ILE A 255 12.55 4.94 -2.98
CA ILE A 255 13.76 5.23 -3.76
C ILE A 255 14.02 4.15 -4.84
N PRO A 256 14.08 2.83 -4.50
CA PRO A 256 14.38 1.82 -5.51
C PRO A 256 13.28 1.66 -6.56
N VAL A 257 12.00 1.69 -6.18
CA VAL A 257 10.91 1.48 -7.14
C VAL A 257 10.78 2.64 -8.13
N LYS A 258 10.94 3.90 -7.71
CA LYS A 258 10.98 5.03 -8.65
C LYS A 258 12.17 4.96 -9.59
N THR A 259 13.32 4.49 -9.10
CA THR A 259 14.49 4.24 -9.94
C THR A 259 14.23 3.13 -10.95
N ALA A 260 13.60 2.03 -10.56
CA ALA A 260 13.24 0.94 -11.47
C ALA A 260 12.25 1.39 -12.56
N LEU A 261 11.23 2.16 -12.20
CA LEU A 261 10.29 2.74 -13.17
C LEU A 261 11.00 3.67 -14.18
N ARG A 262 11.94 4.50 -13.72
CA ARG A 262 12.75 5.33 -14.65
C ARG A 262 13.61 4.49 -15.59
N LEU A 263 14.19 3.38 -15.12
CA LEU A 263 14.92 2.44 -15.96
C LEU A 263 14.03 1.76 -17.02
N GLN A 264 12.74 1.58 -16.72
CA GLN A 264 11.72 1.14 -17.68
C GLN A 264 11.25 2.25 -18.65
N GLY A 265 11.73 3.48 -18.51
CA GLY A 265 11.35 4.61 -19.35
C GLY A 265 10.19 5.48 -18.83
N TRP A 266 9.66 5.18 -17.63
CA TRP A 266 8.63 6.00 -17.02
C TRP A 266 9.18 7.35 -16.55
N GLN A 267 8.49 8.44 -16.89
CA GLN A 267 8.86 9.79 -16.49
C GLN A 267 8.31 10.14 -15.10
N VAL A 268 8.59 9.31 -14.11
CA VAL A 268 8.12 9.50 -12.72
C VAL A 268 8.91 10.56 -11.93
N GLY A 269 9.94 11.15 -12.54
CA GLY A 269 10.73 12.22 -11.96
C GLY A 269 11.63 11.78 -10.80
N LYS A 270 12.21 12.77 -10.13
CA LYS A 270 13.04 12.60 -8.95
C LYS A 270 12.18 12.46 -7.70
N LEU A 271 12.80 12.09 -6.59
CA LEU A 271 12.15 12.14 -5.28
C LEU A 271 12.18 13.56 -4.73
N ARG A 272 11.19 13.92 -3.91
CA ARG A 272 11.26 15.16 -3.12
C ARG A 272 12.12 14.96 -1.88
N THR A 273 12.89 15.96 -1.50
CA THR A 273 13.61 15.96 -0.22
C THR A 273 12.62 15.82 0.95
N PRO A 274 12.98 15.10 2.03
CA PRO A 274 14.34 14.64 2.40
C PRO A 274 14.80 13.33 1.73
N LEU A 275 13.99 12.71 0.88
CA LEU A 275 14.44 11.56 0.10
C LEU A 275 15.46 11.99 -0.97
N CYS A 276 16.30 11.07 -1.38
CA CYS A 276 17.38 11.33 -2.34
C CYS A 276 17.43 10.23 -3.41
N GLU A 277 18.24 10.45 -4.43
CA GLU A 277 18.47 9.47 -5.49
C GLU A 277 19.14 8.19 -4.94
N LEU A 278 18.90 7.08 -5.62
CA LEU A 278 19.52 5.80 -5.29
C LEU A 278 21.04 5.88 -5.45
N GLN A 279 21.79 5.41 -4.45
CA GLN A 279 23.25 5.36 -4.47
C GLN A 279 23.75 4.47 -5.63
N LEU A 280 24.90 4.81 -6.19
CA LEU A 280 25.43 4.15 -7.41
C LEU A 280 25.65 2.65 -7.24
N ASP A 281 26.15 2.21 -6.12
CA ASP A 281 26.35 0.79 -5.82
C ASP A 281 25.05 0.00 -5.74
N LEU A 282 23.98 0.62 -5.20
CA LEU A 282 22.63 0.04 -5.16
C LEU A 282 21.95 0.10 -6.54
N LEU A 283 22.21 1.15 -7.33
CA LEU A 283 21.73 1.24 -8.70
C LEU A 283 22.28 0.11 -9.57
N GLU A 284 23.57 -0.20 -9.45
CA GLU A 284 24.17 -1.32 -10.20
C GLU A 284 23.58 -2.67 -9.77
N LYS A 285 23.32 -2.87 -8.49
CA LYS A 285 22.58 -4.08 -8.02
C LYS A 285 21.18 -4.17 -8.64
N LEU A 286 20.44 -3.07 -8.67
CA LEU A 286 19.10 -3.04 -9.26
C LEU A 286 19.15 -3.38 -10.75
N LYS A 287 20.11 -2.83 -11.50
CA LYS A 287 20.33 -3.11 -12.93
C LYS A 287 20.68 -4.57 -13.23
N LEU A 288 21.23 -5.31 -12.27
CA LEU A 288 21.49 -6.75 -12.44
C LEU A 288 20.21 -7.60 -12.28
N ILE A 289 19.31 -7.18 -11.40
CA ILE A 289 18.10 -7.94 -11.05
C ILE A 289 16.99 -7.76 -12.10
N LEU A 290 16.79 -6.53 -12.61
CA LEU A 290 15.67 -6.24 -13.52
C LEU A 290 15.71 -7.05 -14.82
N PRO A 291 16.86 -7.25 -15.51
CA PRO A 291 16.94 -8.08 -16.70
C PRO A 291 16.63 -9.56 -16.47
N GLU A 292 16.98 -10.11 -15.30
CA GLU A 292 16.69 -11.53 -14.97
C GLU A 292 15.18 -11.82 -14.94
N LEU A 293 14.37 -10.79 -14.73
CA LEU A 293 12.92 -10.85 -14.74
C LEU A 293 12.28 -10.29 -16.03
N ASN A 294 13.10 -9.96 -17.04
CA ASN A 294 12.69 -9.33 -18.31
C ASN A 294 11.93 -7.99 -18.06
N LEU A 295 12.38 -7.19 -17.11
CA LEU A 295 11.75 -5.92 -16.76
C LEU A 295 12.40 -4.71 -17.44
N ILE A 296 13.61 -4.88 -17.96
CA ILE A 296 14.34 -3.91 -18.83
C ILE A 296 15.13 -4.66 -19.88
#